data_4cd9bffe8f48add76895770784ac4af3
#
_entry.id   4cd9bffe8f48add76895770784ac4af3
#
_cell.length_a   1.000
_cell.length_b   1.000
_cell.length_c   1.000
_cell.angle_alpha   90.00
_cell.angle_beta   90.00
_cell.angle_gamma   90.00
#
_symmetry.space_group_name_H-M   'P 1'
#
loop_
_entity.id
_entity.type
_entity.pdbx_description
1 polymer ?
#
loop_
_entity_poly.entity_id
_entity_poly.type
_entity_poly.pdbx_seq_one_letter_code
_entity_poly.pdbx_strand_id
1 'polypeptide(L)' 'MKQFIEVELQNGGKTLINVSTICFLNALKSGKVQIILTAPSANGSHFVNTNQSYEEIKALIQAAL' A
#
# COMPACT_ATOMS: atom_id res chain seq x y z
N MET A 1 1.07 -18.94 -2.89
CA MET A 1 0.92 -18.48 -1.50
C MET A 1 0.56 -17.01 -1.48
N LYS A 2 -0.37 -16.61 -0.63
CA LYS A 2 -0.75 -15.21 -0.52
C LYS A 2 0.20 -14.48 0.40
N GLN A 3 0.62 -13.31 -0.02
CA GLN A 3 1.52 -12.48 0.75
C GLN A 3 0.85 -11.14 1.01
N PHE A 4 0.94 -10.69 2.25
CA PHE A 4 0.33 -9.46 2.69
C PHE A 4 1.38 -8.53 3.28
N ILE A 5 1.14 -7.24 3.13
CA ILE A 5 1.93 -6.23 3.85
C ILE A 5 0.97 -5.41 4.70
N GLU A 6 1.46 -4.98 5.86
CA GLU A 6 0.70 -4.09 6.74
C GLU A 6 1.23 -2.68 6.54
N VAL A 7 0.32 -1.76 6.19
CA VAL A 7 0.71 -0.38 5.97
C VAL A 7 -0.05 0.53 6.91
N GLU A 8 0.58 1.64 7.27
CA GLU A 8 -0.02 2.65 8.11
C GLU A 8 -0.74 3.66 7.24
N LEU A 9 -2.01 3.90 7.54
CA LEU A 9 -2.83 4.84 6.79
C LEU A 9 -2.60 6.27 7.26
N GLN A 10 -2.92 7.23 6.42
CA GLN A 10 -2.76 8.64 6.74
C GLN A 10 -3.59 9.06 7.96
N ASN A 11 -4.69 8.37 8.22
CA ASN A 11 -5.56 8.67 9.36
C ASN A 11 -5.10 8.02 10.66
N GLY A 12 -3.95 7.33 10.64
CA GLY A 12 -3.41 6.69 11.82
C GLY A 12 -3.81 5.23 11.98
N GLY A 13 -4.69 4.71 11.13
CA GLY A 13 -5.05 3.30 11.15
C GLY A 13 -4.05 2.45 10.39
N LYS A 14 -4.32 1.14 10.37
CA LYS A 14 -3.49 0.19 9.63
C LYS A 14 -4.36 -0.70 8.79
N THR A 15 -3.79 -1.22 7.70
CA THR A 15 -4.50 -2.16 6.84
C THR A 15 -3.54 -3.19 6.28
N LEU A 16 -4.07 -4.38 6.00
CA LEU A 16 -3.32 -5.43 5.32
C LEU A 16 -3.69 -5.42 3.85
N ILE A 17 -2.68 -5.47 3.00
CA ILE A 17 -2.88 -5.45 1.56
C ILE A 17 -2.25 -6.70 0.97
N ASN A 18 -3.02 -7.39 0.13
CA ASN A 18 -2.49 -8.53 -0.63
C ASN A 18 -1.57 -7.99 -1.73
N VAL A 19 -0.30 -8.36 -1.67
CA VAL A 19 0.69 -7.86 -2.62
C VAL A 19 0.30 -8.13 -4.06
N SER A 20 -0.40 -9.24 -4.32
CA SER A 20 -0.80 -9.58 -5.68
C SER A 20 -1.84 -8.63 -6.27
N THR A 21 -2.49 -7.80 -5.45
CA THR A 21 -3.46 -6.83 -5.93
C THR A 21 -2.86 -5.44 -6.15
N ILE A 22 -1.57 -5.26 -5.85
CA ILE A 22 -0.91 -3.98 -6.04
C ILE A 22 -0.54 -3.83 -7.52
N CYS A 23 -1.03 -2.75 -8.13
CA CYS A 23 -0.69 -2.45 -9.52
C CYS A 23 0.60 -1.65 -9.60
N PHE A 24 0.66 -0.52 -8.87
CA PHE A 24 1.87 0.29 -8.81
C PHE A 24 1.78 1.22 -7.61
N LEU A 25 2.94 1.80 -7.28
CA LEU A 25 3.05 2.78 -6.21
C LEU A 25 3.20 4.17 -6.82
N ASN A 26 2.51 5.14 -6.24
CA ASN A 26 2.59 6.52 -6.69
C ASN A 26 3.20 7.36 -5.56
N ALA A 27 4.44 7.78 -5.74
CA ALA A 27 5.14 8.60 -4.74
C ALA A 27 4.66 10.04 -4.87
N LEU A 28 4.10 10.57 -3.81
CA LEU A 28 3.55 11.92 -3.79
C LEU A 28 4.64 12.93 -3.43
N LYS A 29 4.40 14.19 -3.78
CA LYS A 29 5.36 15.26 -3.49
C LYS A 29 5.57 15.44 -2.00
N SER A 30 4.59 15.09 -1.19
CA SER A 30 4.70 15.16 0.27
C SER A 30 5.64 14.12 0.86
N GLY A 31 6.12 13.17 0.04
CA GLY A 31 6.94 12.06 0.49
C GLY A 31 6.15 10.83 0.88
N LYS A 32 4.84 10.92 0.86
CA LYS A 32 3.98 9.78 1.17
C LYS A 32 3.66 9.01 -0.10
N VAL A 33 3.07 7.83 0.08
CA VAL A 33 2.81 6.93 -1.04
C VAL A 33 1.34 6.60 -1.15
N GLN A 34 0.84 6.61 -2.38
CA GLN A 34 -0.48 6.11 -2.70
C GLN A 34 -0.31 4.78 -3.42
N ILE A 35 -0.90 3.73 -2.85
CA ILE A 35 -0.83 2.39 -3.43
C ILE A 35 -2.04 2.19 -4.32
N ILE A 36 -1.79 1.88 -5.59
CA ILE A 36 -2.86 1.67 -6.56
C ILE A 36 -3.12 0.17 -6.68
N LEU A 37 -4.37 -0.22 -6.55
CA LEU A 37 -4.77 -1.61 -6.53
C LEU A 37 -5.45 -2.01 -7.84
N THR A 38 -5.34 -3.28 -8.19
CA THR A 38 -6.03 -3.84 -9.36
C THR A 38 -7.46 -4.23 -9.04
N ALA A 39 -7.81 -4.32 -7.74
CA ALA A 39 -9.14 -4.68 -7.29
C ALA A 39 -9.56 -3.73 -6.18
N PRO A 40 -10.87 -3.50 -5.99
CA PRO A 40 -11.33 -2.60 -4.94
C PRO A 40 -10.92 -3.10 -3.55
N SER A 41 -10.61 -2.16 -2.66
CA SER A 41 -10.42 -2.47 -1.25
C SER A 41 -11.78 -2.69 -0.59
N ALA A 42 -11.78 -2.98 0.73
CA ALA A 42 -13.00 -3.26 1.47
C ALA A 42 -14.02 -2.13 1.38
N ASN A 43 -13.58 -0.89 1.23
CA ASN A 43 -14.49 0.25 1.12
C ASN A 43 -14.76 0.65 -0.33
N GLY A 44 -14.37 -0.19 -1.29
CA GLY A 44 -14.66 0.05 -2.70
C GLY A 44 -13.63 0.89 -3.43
N SER A 45 -12.59 1.36 -2.78
CA SER A 45 -11.56 2.18 -3.39
C SER A 45 -10.50 1.33 -4.08
N HIS A 46 -9.97 1.85 -5.19
CA HIS A 46 -8.88 1.18 -5.91
C HIS A 46 -7.51 1.73 -5.51
N PHE A 47 -7.45 2.48 -4.43
CA PHE A 47 -6.18 3.02 -3.96
C PHE A 47 -6.17 3.11 -2.44
N VAL A 48 -4.96 3.16 -1.89
CA VAL A 48 -4.76 3.31 -0.45
C VAL A 48 -3.74 4.42 -0.22
N ASN A 49 -4.11 5.41 0.56
CA ASN A 49 -3.19 6.49 0.92
C ASN A 49 -2.48 6.12 2.21
N THR A 50 -1.15 5.97 2.13
CA THR A 50 -0.36 5.59 3.29
C THR A 50 0.36 6.78 3.89
N ASN A 51 0.80 6.61 5.13
CA ASN A 51 1.59 7.62 5.84
C ASN A 51 3.08 7.27 5.81
N GLN A 52 3.47 6.31 4.98
CA GLN A 52 4.83 5.81 4.92
C GLN A 52 5.52 6.28 3.63
N SER A 53 6.86 6.27 3.66
CA SER A 53 7.63 6.70 2.51
C SER A 53 7.65 5.62 1.42
N TYR A 54 8.02 6.04 0.23
CA TYR A 54 8.14 5.13 -0.91
C TYR A 54 9.14 4.00 -0.59
N GLU A 55 10.26 4.32 0.03
CA GLU A 55 11.27 3.33 0.36
C GLU A 55 10.76 2.33 1.39
N GLU A 56 9.97 2.78 2.36
CA GLU A 56 9.40 1.88 3.35
C GLU A 56 8.41 0.91 2.71
N ILE A 57 7.52 1.40 1.87
CA ILE A 57 6.54 0.53 1.21
C ILE A 57 7.25 -0.44 0.27
N LYS A 58 8.23 0.04 -0.46
CA LYS A 58 9.00 -0.81 -1.37
C LYS A 58 9.69 -1.94 -0.60
N ALA A 59 10.27 -1.62 0.56
CA ALA A 59 10.93 -2.62 1.39
C ALA A 59 9.94 -3.66 1.92
N LEU A 60 8.74 -3.22 2.31
CA LEU A 60 7.71 -4.13 2.78
C LEU A 60 7.31 -5.13 1.69
N ILE A 61 7.14 -4.63 0.48
CA ILE A 61 6.76 -5.48 -0.65
C ILE A 61 7.87 -6.48 -0.96
N GLN A 62 9.11 -6.02 -0.98
CA GLN A 62 10.25 -6.90 -1.25
C GLN A 62 10.38 -7.98 -0.18
N ALA A 63 10.14 -7.64 1.08
CA ALA A 63 10.22 -8.61 2.16
C ALA A 63 9.10 -9.64 2.08
N ALA A 64 7.98 -9.31 1.45
CA ALA A 64 6.84 -10.21 1.33
C ALA A 64 6.92 -11.15 0.13
N LEU A 65 7.82 -10.89 -0.80
CA LEU A 65 7.94 -11.70 -2.03
C LEU A 65 8.78 -12.99 -1.84
#